data_7d8bf24996ffbc3eed13c6553d52ea8d
#
_entry.id   7d8bf24996ffbc3eed13c6553d52ea8d
#
_cell.length_a   1.000
_cell.length_b   1.000
_cell.length_c   1.000
_cell.angle_alpha   90.00
_cell.angle_beta   90.00
_cell.angle_gamma   90.00
#
_symmetry.space_group_name_H-M   'P 1'
#
loop_
_entity.id
_entity.type
_entity.pdbx_description
1 polymer ?
#
loop_
_entity_poly.entity_id
_entity_poly.type
_entity_poly.pdbx_seq_one_letter_code
_entity_poly.pdbx_strand_id
1 'polypeptide(L)'
;MQRIQHSIPGGSWHDWPENLMLECHKKEKGQTYTSVYGRMCWEDVAPTITTQFTGYGTGRFGHPEQDRALTLREGAIIQTFPENYSFLPEGEAVVIKDISRQIGNAVPPRLGEIIGLSIKEHYTKRKYVRKSESIKKGG
;
A
#
# COMPACT_ATOMS: atom_id res chain seq x y z
N MET A 1 3.86 -16.32 -16.25
CA MET A 1 5.20 -16.25 -15.66
C MET A 1 6.22 -15.46 -16.52
N GLN A 2 6.28 -15.63 -17.82
CA GLN A 2 7.31 -14.97 -18.67
C GLN A 2 7.37 -13.43 -18.53
N ARG A 3 6.24 -12.74 -18.38
CA ARG A 3 6.19 -11.27 -18.34
C ARG A 3 6.96 -10.66 -17.15
N ILE A 4 6.80 -11.21 -15.96
CA ILE A 4 7.49 -10.67 -14.79
C ILE A 4 8.99 -10.89 -14.84
N GLN A 5 9.45 -11.95 -15.51
CA GLN A 5 10.87 -12.24 -15.73
C GLN A 5 11.56 -11.22 -16.63
N HIS A 6 10.78 -10.53 -17.50
CA HIS A 6 11.28 -9.46 -18.36
C HIS A 6 11.09 -8.06 -17.77
N SER A 7 10.42 -7.95 -16.60
CA SER A 7 10.27 -6.67 -15.93
C SER A 7 11.45 -6.38 -15.04
N ILE A 8 12.13 -5.29 -15.31
CA ILE A 8 13.26 -4.82 -14.51
C ILE A 8 12.74 -4.14 -13.23
N PRO A 9 13.49 -4.14 -12.12
CA PRO A 9 13.16 -3.35 -10.93
C PRO A 9 12.93 -1.87 -11.28
N GLY A 10 11.85 -1.29 -10.78
CA GLY A 10 11.43 0.07 -11.12
C GLY A 10 10.74 0.22 -12.49
N GLY A 11 10.80 -0.81 -13.33
CA GLY A 11 10.23 -0.82 -14.69
C GLY A 11 8.77 -1.25 -14.75
N SER A 12 8.26 -1.35 -15.98
CA SER A 12 6.89 -1.74 -16.26
C SER A 12 6.81 -2.57 -17.55
N TRP A 13 5.60 -2.77 -18.06
CA TRP A 13 5.37 -3.47 -19.33
C TRP A 13 6.02 -2.77 -20.56
N HIS A 14 6.44 -1.52 -20.44
CA HIS A 14 7.17 -0.81 -21.51
C HIS A 14 8.54 -1.43 -21.80
N ASP A 15 9.13 -2.10 -20.81
CA ASP A 15 10.44 -2.74 -20.93
C ASP A 15 10.33 -4.14 -21.56
N TRP A 16 9.11 -4.60 -21.86
CA TRP A 16 8.90 -5.94 -22.41
C TRP A 16 9.19 -6.00 -23.92
N PRO A 17 9.72 -7.12 -24.38
CA PRO A 17 9.78 -7.36 -25.81
C PRO A 17 8.36 -7.42 -26.42
N GLU A 18 8.23 -7.04 -27.67
CA GLU A 18 6.95 -6.86 -28.36
C GLU A 18 6.03 -8.10 -28.32
N ASN A 19 6.61 -9.29 -28.37
CA ASN A 19 5.90 -10.57 -28.30
C ASN A 19 5.23 -10.84 -26.93
N LEU A 20 5.61 -10.11 -25.86
CA LEU A 20 4.99 -10.20 -24.53
C LEU A 20 3.95 -9.11 -24.27
N MET A 21 3.91 -8.08 -25.11
CA MET A 21 2.91 -7.01 -25.01
C MET A 21 1.50 -7.53 -25.24
N LEU A 22 0.56 -6.99 -24.48
CA LEU A 22 -0.86 -7.28 -24.67
C LEU A 22 -1.44 -6.41 -25.78
N GLU A 23 -2.48 -6.85 -26.44
CA GLU A 23 -3.18 -6.07 -27.47
C GLU A 23 -3.70 -4.72 -26.95
N CYS A 24 -4.06 -4.65 -25.65
CA CYS A 24 -4.46 -3.38 -25.04
C CYS A 24 -3.29 -2.39 -24.93
N HIS A 25 -2.04 -2.85 -24.79
CA HIS A 25 -0.86 -1.98 -24.71
C HIS A 25 -0.52 -1.34 -26.05
N LYS A 26 -0.86 -2.01 -27.15
CA LYS A 26 -0.63 -1.52 -28.53
C LYS A 26 -1.59 -0.43 -28.95
N LYS A 27 -2.71 -0.27 -28.24
CA LYS A 27 -3.72 0.76 -28.52
C LYS A 27 -3.28 2.10 -27.92
N GLU A 28 -3.59 3.20 -28.62
CA GLU A 28 -3.25 4.57 -28.19
C GLU A 28 -3.64 4.88 -26.73
N LYS A 29 -4.86 4.51 -26.31
CA LYS A 29 -5.30 4.66 -24.91
C LYS A 29 -4.56 3.74 -23.93
N GLY A 30 -4.06 2.59 -24.37
CA GLY A 30 -3.31 1.64 -23.54
C GLY A 30 -1.90 2.12 -23.23
N GLN A 31 -1.27 2.83 -24.16
CA GLN A 31 0.10 3.33 -24.01
C GLN A 31 0.25 4.35 -22.86
N THR A 32 -0.82 5.04 -22.49
CA THR A 32 -0.82 5.98 -21.36
C THR A 32 -0.91 5.31 -20.00
N TYR A 33 -1.22 4.01 -19.95
CA TYR A 33 -1.40 3.26 -18.71
C TYR A 33 -0.08 2.61 -18.24
N THR A 34 0.81 3.42 -17.70
CA THR A 34 2.18 3.02 -17.33
C THR A 34 2.28 2.33 -15.97
N SER A 35 1.24 2.41 -15.13
CA SER A 35 1.28 1.98 -13.74
C SER A 35 0.89 0.50 -13.50
N VAL A 36 0.58 -0.26 -14.56
CA VAL A 36 0.27 -1.69 -14.47
C VAL A 36 1.49 -2.54 -14.85
N TYR A 37 1.51 -3.79 -14.37
CA TYR A 37 2.61 -4.72 -14.60
C TYR A 37 3.99 -4.17 -14.19
N GLY A 38 4.00 -3.25 -13.22
CA GLY A 38 5.26 -2.68 -12.72
C GLY A 38 5.91 -3.57 -11.68
N ARG A 39 7.24 -3.53 -11.64
CA ARG A 39 8.08 -4.15 -10.62
C ARG A 39 8.56 -3.08 -9.66
N MET A 40 8.47 -3.35 -8.38
CA MET A 40 9.02 -2.45 -7.35
C MET A 40 10.55 -2.44 -7.41
N CYS A 41 11.13 -1.41 -6.81
CA CYS A 41 12.57 -1.24 -6.63
C CYS A 41 12.84 -0.93 -5.16
N TRP A 42 13.96 -1.40 -4.62
CA TRP A 42 14.32 -1.16 -3.22
C TRP A 42 14.65 0.30 -2.92
N GLU A 43 15.13 1.02 -3.92
CA GLU A 43 15.55 2.42 -3.82
C GLU A 43 14.37 3.40 -3.88
N ASP A 44 13.18 2.92 -4.27
CA ASP A 44 11.97 3.74 -4.40
C ASP A 44 11.00 3.54 -3.24
N VAL A 45 10.10 4.50 -3.08
CA VAL A 45 8.96 4.36 -2.17
C VAL A 45 7.96 3.31 -2.70
N ALA A 46 7.41 2.53 -1.79
CA ALA A 46 6.38 1.56 -2.16
C ALA A 46 5.14 2.25 -2.77
N PRO A 47 4.50 1.65 -3.77
CA PRO A 47 3.25 2.18 -4.31
C PRO A 47 2.12 2.07 -3.27
N THR A 48 1.10 2.91 -3.43
CA THR A 48 -0.13 2.79 -2.64
C THR A 48 -0.72 1.38 -2.77
N ILE A 49 -0.86 0.70 -1.65
CA ILE A 49 -1.43 -0.65 -1.61
C ILE A 49 -2.94 -0.56 -1.87
N THR A 50 -3.40 -1.24 -2.92
CA THR A 50 -4.81 -1.32 -3.32
C THR A 50 -5.38 -2.69 -2.92
N THR A 51 -6.69 -2.88 -3.09
CA THR A 51 -7.36 -4.15 -2.77
C THR A 51 -6.92 -5.35 -3.64
N GLN A 52 -6.16 -5.11 -4.70
CA GLN A 52 -5.71 -6.14 -5.64
C GLN A 52 -4.17 -6.21 -5.74
N PHE A 53 -3.44 -5.74 -4.73
CA PHE A 53 -1.98 -5.69 -4.74
C PHE A 53 -1.29 -7.06 -4.89
N THR A 54 -2.00 -8.15 -4.64
CA THR A 54 -1.49 -9.51 -4.87
C THR A 54 -1.49 -9.93 -6.35
N GLY A 55 -2.03 -9.07 -7.24
CA GLY A 55 -2.06 -9.31 -8.68
C GLY A 55 -0.98 -8.52 -9.41
N TYR A 56 -0.08 -9.19 -10.12
CA TYR A 56 1.00 -8.55 -10.87
C TYR A 56 0.49 -7.55 -11.94
N GLY A 57 -0.65 -7.85 -12.56
CA GLY A 57 -1.23 -7.01 -13.64
C GLY A 57 -2.03 -5.80 -13.16
N THR A 58 -2.21 -5.59 -11.85
CA THR A 58 -3.15 -4.61 -11.29
C THR A 58 -2.47 -3.31 -10.83
N GLY A 59 -1.15 -3.24 -10.92
CA GLY A 59 -0.37 -2.09 -10.50
C GLY A 59 1.13 -2.36 -10.54
N ARG A 60 1.90 -1.60 -9.78
CA ARG A 60 3.35 -1.79 -9.59
C ARG A 60 3.64 -2.69 -8.39
N PHE A 61 3.08 -3.90 -8.40
CA PHE A 61 3.13 -4.84 -7.27
C PHE A 61 4.03 -6.06 -7.50
N GLY A 62 4.88 -6.03 -8.55
CA GLY A 62 5.92 -7.04 -8.73
C GLY A 62 6.98 -6.93 -7.64
N HIS A 63 7.36 -8.06 -7.04
CA HIS A 63 8.42 -8.10 -6.03
C HIS A 63 9.77 -7.66 -6.64
N PRO A 64 10.60 -6.86 -5.93
CA PRO A 64 11.85 -6.32 -6.50
C PRO A 64 12.81 -7.37 -7.05
N GLU A 65 12.91 -8.53 -6.39
CA GLU A 65 13.88 -9.58 -6.73
C GLU A 65 13.24 -10.89 -7.20
N GLN A 66 12.01 -11.17 -6.80
CA GLN A 66 11.36 -12.45 -7.09
C GLN A 66 10.33 -12.31 -8.22
N ASP A 67 10.21 -13.33 -9.05
CA ASP A 67 9.28 -13.33 -10.19
C ASP A 67 7.83 -13.62 -9.76
N ARG A 68 7.30 -12.78 -8.87
CA ARG A 68 5.95 -12.85 -8.32
C ARG A 68 5.42 -11.47 -7.94
N ALA A 69 4.13 -11.35 -7.72
CA ALA A 69 3.54 -10.20 -7.04
C ALA A 69 3.80 -10.24 -5.53
N LEU A 70 3.47 -9.17 -4.83
CA LEU A 70 3.53 -9.09 -3.38
C LEU A 70 2.63 -10.14 -2.72
N THR A 71 3.10 -10.70 -1.62
CA THR A 71 2.29 -11.54 -0.73
C THR A 71 1.39 -10.69 0.16
N LEU A 72 0.39 -11.32 0.77
CA LEU A 72 -0.47 -10.65 1.77
C LEU A 72 0.35 -10.04 2.92
N ARG A 73 1.37 -10.77 3.39
CA ARG A 73 2.21 -10.29 4.50
C ARG A 73 3.06 -9.09 4.10
N GLU A 74 3.67 -9.11 2.94
CA GLU A 74 4.43 -7.96 2.42
C GLU A 74 3.54 -6.73 2.24
N GLY A 75 2.35 -6.87 1.66
CA GLY A 75 1.40 -5.77 1.56
C GLY A 75 0.94 -5.22 2.92
N ALA A 76 0.75 -6.10 3.91
CA ALA A 76 0.41 -5.69 5.27
C ALA A 76 1.55 -4.89 5.94
N ILE A 77 2.80 -5.34 5.77
CA ILE A 77 3.99 -4.64 6.30
C ILE A 77 4.14 -3.26 5.64
N ILE A 78 3.97 -3.16 4.33
CA ILE A 78 3.99 -1.88 3.61
C ILE A 78 2.89 -0.95 4.12
N GLN A 79 1.71 -1.48 4.44
CA GLN A 79 0.61 -0.75 5.10
C GLN A 79 0.86 -0.50 6.60
N THR A 80 2.05 -0.83 7.11
CA THR A 80 2.45 -0.62 8.51
C THR A 80 1.69 -1.44 9.56
N PHE A 81 1.07 -2.55 9.17
CA PHE A 81 0.56 -3.51 10.14
C PHE A 81 1.71 -4.17 10.91
N PRO A 82 1.53 -4.49 12.21
CA PRO A 82 2.51 -5.29 12.96
C PRO A 82 2.79 -6.63 12.27
N GLU A 83 4.04 -7.10 12.33
CA GLU A 83 4.45 -8.36 11.68
C GLU A 83 3.63 -9.57 12.16
N ASN A 84 3.19 -9.57 13.40
CA ASN A 84 2.39 -10.63 14.02
C ASN A 84 0.87 -10.39 13.93
N TYR A 85 0.41 -9.36 13.20
CA TYR A 85 -1.02 -9.09 13.09
C TYR A 85 -1.74 -10.22 12.35
N SER A 86 -2.80 -10.76 12.95
CA SER A 86 -3.66 -11.77 12.36
C SER A 86 -4.89 -11.13 11.71
N PHE A 87 -5.13 -11.42 10.44
CA PHE A 87 -6.31 -10.98 9.71
C PHE A 87 -7.48 -11.95 9.80
N LEU A 88 -7.23 -13.15 10.36
CA LEU A 88 -8.22 -14.21 10.49
C LEU A 88 -8.17 -14.80 11.91
N PRO A 89 -9.31 -15.23 12.44
CA PRO A 89 -9.35 -16.09 13.61
C PRO A 89 -8.56 -17.38 13.38
N GLU A 90 -8.09 -17.99 14.46
CA GLU A 90 -7.37 -19.25 14.40
C GLU A 90 -8.26 -20.36 13.82
N GLY A 91 -7.73 -21.11 12.85
CA GLY A 91 -8.43 -22.22 12.21
C GLY A 91 -9.29 -21.84 10.99
N GLU A 92 -9.43 -20.56 10.67
CA GLU A 92 -10.14 -20.16 9.46
C GLU A 92 -9.29 -20.28 8.18
N ALA A 93 -9.92 -20.64 7.08
CA ALA A 93 -9.26 -20.77 5.78
C ALA A 93 -8.87 -19.40 5.19
N VAL A 94 -7.65 -19.32 4.66
CA VAL A 94 -7.13 -18.10 4.03
C VAL A 94 -7.79 -17.88 2.68
N VAL A 95 -8.62 -16.84 2.55
CA VAL A 95 -9.16 -16.35 1.28
C VAL A 95 -8.37 -15.12 0.87
N ILE A 96 -7.42 -15.26 -0.06
CA ILE A 96 -6.48 -14.22 -0.49
C ILE A 96 -7.22 -12.94 -0.87
N LYS A 97 -8.30 -13.02 -1.65
CA LYS A 97 -9.10 -11.89 -2.11
C LYS A 97 -9.69 -11.07 -0.96
N ASP A 98 -10.15 -11.73 0.09
CA ASP A 98 -10.80 -11.05 1.22
C ASP A 98 -9.76 -10.35 2.10
N ILE A 99 -8.66 -11.03 2.39
CA ILE A 99 -7.57 -10.45 3.18
C ILE A 99 -6.89 -9.29 2.40
N SER A 100 -6.64 -9.45 1.10
CA SER A 100 -6.06 -8.36 0.30
C SER A 100 -6.97 -7.13 0.25
N ARG A 101 -8.30 -7.34 0.23
CA ARG A 101 -9.28 -6.26 0.31
C ARG A 101 -9.27 -5.56 1.68
N GLN A 102 -9.15 -6.31 2.77
CA GLN A 102 -9.01 -5.72 4.12
C GLN A 102 -7.75 -4.88 4.22
N ILE A 103 -6.60 -5.40 3.79
CA ILE A 103 -5.33 -4.69 3.80
C ILE A 103 -5.39 -3.43 2.93
N GLY A 104 -5.87 -3.55 1.69
CA GLY A 104 -5.91 -2.43 0.74
C GLY A 104 -6.89 -1.31 1.11
N ASN A 105 -7.96 -1.63 1.85
CA ASN A 105 -8.93 -0.63 2.36
C ASN A 105 -8.53 -0.05 3.72
N ALA A 106 -7.54 -0.60 4.39
CA ALA A 106 -7.16 -0.14 5.71
C ALA A 106 -6.46 1.23 5.66
N VAL A 107 -6.74 2.07 6.64
CA VAL A 107 -5.84 3.18 6.97
C VAL A 107 -4.58 2.58 7.59
N PRO A 108 -3.38 2.94 7.12
CA PRO A 108 -2.14 2.43 7.73
C PRO A 108 -2.12 2.68 9.24
N PRO A 109 -1.94 1.66 10.09
CA PRO A 109 -1.96 1.80 11.56
C PRO A 109 -1.05 2.90 12.07
N ARG A 110 0.15 3.04 11.50
CA ARG A 110 1.09 4.11 11.87
C ARG A 110 0.58 5.51 11.56
N LEU A 111 -0.12 5.68 10.44
CA LEU A 111 -0.75 6.96 10.09
C LEU A 111 -1.89 7.27 11.08
N GLY A 112 -2.73 6.28 11.40
CA GLY A 112 -3.79 6.41 12.40
C GLY A 112 -3.25 6.82 13.78
N GLU A 113 -2.15 6.22 14.22
CA GLU A 113 -1.46 6.57 15.46
C GLU A 113 -0.99 8.03 15.47
N ILE A 114 -0.31 8.49 14.40
CA ILE A 114 0.22 9.86 14.29
C ILE A 114 -0.93 10.87 14.32
N ILE A 115 -2.02 10.62 13.60
CA ILE A 115 -3.22 11.48 13.60
C ILE A 115 -3.83 11.51 15.01
N GLY A 116 -3.98 10.36 15.66
CA GLY A 116 -4.52 10.28 17.02
C GLY A 116 -3.68 11.04 18.03
N LEU A 117 -2.35 10.93 17.95
CA LEU A 117 -1.42 11.70 18.79
C LEU A 117 -1.53 13.20 18.56
N SER A 118 -1.63 13.66 17.31
CA SER A 118 -1.80 15.06 16.96
C SER A 118 -3.10 15.65 17.53
N ILE A 119 -4.20 14.92 17.41
CA ILE A 119 -5.50 15.31 17.98
C ILE A 119 -5.42 15.41 19.51
N LYS A 120 -4.82 14.40 20.17
CA LYS A 120 -4.64 14.37 21.62
C LYS A 120 -3.80 15.56 22.10
N GLU A 121 -2.72 15.88 21.43
CA GLU A 121 -1.85 17.01 21.75
C GLU A 121 -2.63 18.34 21.63
N HIS A 122 -3.35 18.54 20.53
CA HIS A 122 -4.18 19.72 20.32
C HIS A 122 -5.23 19.89 21.41
N TYR A 123 -5.95 18.82 21.76
CA TYR A 123 -6.96 18.84 22.82
C TYR A 123 -6.36 19.20 24.18
N THR A 124 -5.19 18.63 24.50
CA THR A 124 -4.50 18.91 25.74
C THR A 124 -4.07 20.38 25.84
N LYS A 125 -3.44 20.92 24.79
CA LYS A 125 -3.06 22.33 24.73
C LYS A 125 -4.24 23.27 24.94
N ARG A 126 -5.39 23.01 24.29
CA ARG A 126 -6.61 23.81 24.46
C ARG A 126 -7.16 23.76 25.88
N LYS A 127 -7.10 22.61 26.54
CA LYS A 127 -7.55 22.46 27.93
C LYS A 127 -6.70 23.30 28.88
N TYR A 128 -5.39 23.34 28.70
CA TYR A 128 -4.49 24.19 29.51
C TYR A 128 -4.75 25.69 29.30
N VAL A 129 -4.92 26.14 28.06
CA VAL A 129 -5.22 27.55 27.74
C VAL A 129 -6.52 27.98 28.41
N ARG A 130 -7.62 27.22 28.26
CA ARG A 130 -8.90 27.51 28.90
C ARG A 130 -8.81 27.59 30.42
N LYS A 131 -8.03 26.68 31.04
CA LYS A 131 -7.85 26.69 32.50
C LYS A 131 -7.07 27.93 32.97
N SER A 132 -6.04 28.35 32.24
CA SER A 132 -5.27 29.55 32.56
C SER A 132 -6.08 30.85 32.40
N GLU A 133 -6.95 30.92 31.41
CA GLU A 133 -7.86 32.06 31.20
C GLU A 133 -8.94 32.16 32.29
N SER A 134 -9.47 31.03 32.77
CA SER A 134 -10.46 31.02 33.85
C SER A 134 -9.88 31.47 35.19
N ILE A 135 -8.61 31.15 35.47
CA ILE A 135 -7.91 31.60 36.70
C ILE A 135 -7.64 33.09 36.65
N LYS A 136 -7.33 33.69 35.48
CA LYS A 136 -7.09 35.13 35.33
C LYS A 136 -8.34 35.99 35.40
N LYS A 137 -9.54 35.43 35.20
CA LYS A 137 -10.82 36.12 35.25
C LYS A 137 -11.55 36.05 36.64
N GLY A 138 -11.04 35.21 37.52
CA GLY A 138 -11.62 35.00 38.86
C GLY A 138 -10.84 35.61 40.04
N GLY A 139 -9.79 36.42 39.75
CA GLY A 139 -9.08 37.23 40.71
C GLY A 139 -9.24 38.72 40.39
#